data_dece5fc7f24a5b279e6ae9f6941434d5
#
_entry.id   dece5fc7f24a5b279e6ae9f6941434d5
#
_cell.length_a   1.000
_cell.length_b   1.000
_cell.length_c   1.000
_cell.angle_alpha   90.00
_cell.angle_beta   90.00
_cell.angle_gamma   90.00
#
_symmetry.space_group_name_H-M   'P 1'
#
loop_
_entity.id
_entity.type
_entity.pdbx_description
1 polymer ?
#
loop_
_entity_poly.entity_id
_entity_poly.type
_entity_poly.pdbx_seq_one_letter_code
_entity_poly.pdbx_strand_id
1 'polypeptide(L)'
;MSVGYVLPLWRIDLIAPQYPEGLGILIKVNTVVGVKEQDLNSINNLNHYIGMQRIEPDAIPELRYMPAILGGLILTALLVAALGRRAILYVWAVLLAAVQLGGLYDYWKWGYDYGHNLDMDTAIIKIPDMTYQPPLIGSKQLLNFTATSWPASGGWLLVIGTVLVGVAVWQSARPALPSPGA
;
A
#
# COMPACT_ATOMS: atom_id res chain seq x y z
N MET A 1 12.47 11.36 5.43
CA MET A 1 11.07 11.12 5.03
C MET A 1 10.71 11.56 3.61
N SER A 2 11.40 12.51 2.96
CA SER A 2 11.24 12.81 1.52
C SER A 2 11.48 11.61 0.60
N VAL A 3 12.22 10.60 1.08
CA VAL A 3 12.47 9.33 0.38
C VAL A 3 11.18 8.56 0.08
N GLY A 4 10.11 8.71 0.90
CA GLY A 4 8.81 8.05 0.68
C GLY A 4 8.06 8.52 -0.57
N TYR A 5 8.39 9.70 -1.14
CA TYR A 5 7.83 10.15 -2.41
C TYR A 5 8.46 9.45 -3.62
N VAL A 6 9.65 8.89 -3.46
CA VAL A 6 10.41 8.23 -4.53
C VAL A 6 10.28 6.71 -4.45
N LEU A 7 10.26 6.17 -3.22
CA LEU A 7 10.20 4.73 -2.99
C LEU A 7 8.77 4.19 -3.16
N PRO A 8 8.62 3.02 -3.78
CA PRO A 8 7.33 2.36 -3.88
C PRO A 8 6.85 1.92 -2.49
N LEU A 9 5.55 2.11 -2.24
CA LEU A 9 4.89 1.69 -1.00
C LEU A 9 4.55 0.21 -1.03
N TRP A 10 4.13 -0.30 -2.19
CA TRP A 10 3.67 -1.67 -2.36
C TRP A 10 4.17 -2.27 -3.67
N ARG A 11 4.31 -3.58 -3.70
CA ARG A 11 4.69 -4.35 -4.87
C ARG A 11 3.75 -5.53 -5.05
N ILE A 12 3.27 -5.71 -6.28
CA ILE A 12 2.53 -6.88 -6.69
C ILE A 12 3.32 -7.53 -7.83
N ASP A 13 3.63 -8.80 -7.70
CA ASP A 13 4.25 -9.60 -8.75
C ASP A 13 3.27 -10.65 -9.26
N LEU A 14 3.31 -10.92 -10.54
CA LEU A 14 2.50 -11.90 -11.24
C LEU A 14 3.42 -12.83 -12.03
N ILE A 15 3.32 -14.13 -11.77
CA ILE A 15 3.99 -15.16 -12.56
C ILE A 15 2.91 -15.93 -13.32
N ALA A 16 2.99 -15.91 -14.63
CA ALA A 16 2.07 -16.59 -15.54
C ALA A 16 2.84 -17.46 -16.54
N PRO A 17 2.25 -18.52 -17.10
CA PRO A 17 2.93 -19.36 -18.09
C PRO A 17 3.45 -18.59 -19.32
N GLN A 18 2.73 -17.52 -19.70
CA GLN A 18 3.11 -16.64 -20.82
C GLN A 18 4.25 -15.67 -20.45
N TYR A 19 4.50 -15.46 -19.15
CA TYR A 19 5.53 -14.58 -18.60
C TYR A 19 6.27 -15.28 -17.47
N PRO A 20 7.09 -16.31 -17.78
CA PRO A 20 7.80 -17.09 -16.77
C PRO A 20 8.83 -16.25 -16.00
N GLU A 21 9.31 -15.16 -16.61
CA GLU A 21 10.21 -14.17 -15.99
C GLU A 21 9.51 -13.28 -14.95
N GLY A 22 8.19 -13.39 -14.86
CA GLY A 22 7.33 -12.58 -14.00
C GLY A 22 7.11 -11.16 -14.50
N LEU A 23 5.94 -10.64 -14.18
CA LEU A 23 5.53 -9.24 -14.35
C LEU A 23 5.37 -8.62 -12.97
N GLY A 24 5.64 -7.33 -12.83
CA GLY A 24 5.46 -6.66 -11.56
C GLY A 24 4.96 -5.23 -11.68
N ILE A 25 4.19 -4.79 -10.70
CA ILE A 25 3.82 -3.39 -10.53
C ILE A 25 4.26 -2.86 -9.18
N LEU A 26 4.59 -1.58 -9.17
CA LEU A 26 4.98 -0.81 -8.01
C LEU A 26 3.94 0.28 -7.79
N ILE A 27 3.30 0.27 -6.63
CA ILE A 27 2.40 1.31 -6.19
C ILE A 27 3.23 2.33 -5.43
N LYS A 28 3.34 3.53 -5.98
CA LYS A 28 3.98 4.69 -5.37
C LYS A 28 2.92 5.60 -4.72
N VAL A 29 3.37 6.63 -4.06
CA VAL A 29 2.47 7.60 -3.39
C VAL A 29 1.52 8.29 -4.37
N ASN A 30 1.94 8.51 -5.61
CA ASN A 30 1.23 9.31 -6.61
C ASN A 30 0.99 8.60 -7.94
N THR A 31 1.39 7.33 -8.08
CA THR A 31 1.23 6.60 -9.35
C THR A 31 1.43 5.10 -9.17
N VAL A 32 1.04 4.34 -10.19
CA VAL A 32 1.36 2.91 -10.35
C VAL A 32 2.22 2.76 -11.58
N VAL A 33 3.33 2.03 -11.48
CA VAL A 33 4.26 1.80 -12.58
C VAL A 33 4.64 0.33 -12.67
N GLY A 34 5.07 -0.13 -13.83
CA GLY A 34 5.69 -1.45 -13.97
C GLY A 34 7.04 -1.54 -13.27
N VAL A 35 7.44 -2.72 -12.85
CA VAL A 35 8.82 -3.01 -12.41
C VAL A 35 9.77 -2.89 -13.60
N LYS A 36 9.36 -3.45 -14.74
CA LYS A 36 9.97 -3.22 -16.06
C LYS A 36 9.06 -2.30 -16.86
N GLU A 37 9.60 -1.63 -17.85
CA GLU A 37 8.90 -0.61 -18.66
C GLU A 37 7.54 -1.09 -19.22
N GLN A 38 7.48 -2.35 -19.67
CA GLN A 38 6.29 -2.93 -20.30
C GLN A 38 5.37 -3.71 -19.35
N ASP A 39 5.76 -3.91 -18.09
CA ASP A 39 5.03 -4.79 -17.17
C ASP A 39 3.58 -4.35 -16.96
N LEU A 40 3.34 -3.05 -16.77
CA LEU A 40 1.99 -2.52 -16.57
C LEU A 40 1.10 -2.75 -17.81
N ASN A 41 1.66 -2.57 -19.01
CA ASN A 41 0.94 -2.83 -20.25
C ASN A 41 0.64 -4.33 -20.41
N SER A 42 1.60 -5.19 -20.09
CA SER A 42 1.42 -6.65 -20.15
C SER A 42 0.37 -7.13 -19.15
N ILE A 43 0.36 -6.60 -17.93
CA ILE A 43 -0.67 -6.89 -16.92
C ILE A 43 -2.04 -6.40 -17.40
N ASN A 44 -2.12 -5.20 -17.96
CA ASN A 44 -3.37 -4.68 -18.51
C ASN A 44 -3.91 -5.52 -19.68
N ASN A 45 -3.03 -6.08 -20.48
CA ASN A 45 -3.43 -7.03 -21.53
C ASN A 45 -3.98 -8.32 -20.90
N LEU A 46 -3.31 -8.90 -19.90
CA LEU A 46 -3.85 -10.07 -19.18
C LEU A 46 -5.19 -9.77 -18.53
N ASN A 47 -5.35 -8.61 -17.91
CA ASN A 47 -6.61 -8.16 -17.31
C ASN A 47 -7.74 -8.15 -18.34
N HIS A 48 -7.49 -7.64 -19.54
CA HIS A 48 -8.47 -7.62 -20.62
C HIS A 48 -8.95 -9.02 -21.01
N TYR A 49 -8.05 -10.03 -21.03
CA TYR A 49 -8.45 -11.41 -21.39
C TYR A 49 -9.45 -12.03 -20.42
N ILE A 50 -9.40 -11.64 -19.14
CA ILE A 50 -10.25 -12.19 -18.07
C ILE A 50 -11.34 -11.21 -17.60
N GLY A 51 -11.52 -10.10 -18.30
CA GLY A 51 -12.55 -9.09 -18.01
C GLY A 51 -12.24 -8.18 -16.83
N MET A 52 -11.02 -8.20 -16.29
CA MET A 52 -10.60 -7.21 -15.29
C MET A 52 -10.39 -5.83 -15.92
N GLN A 53 -10.65 -4.80 -15.14
CA GLN A 53 -10.43 -3.42 -15.58
C GLN A 53 -8.93 -3.15 -15.81
N ARG A 54 -8.63 -2.18 -16.67
CA ARG A 54 -7.27 -1.67 -16.85
C ARG A 54 -6.83 -0.89 -15.62
N ILE A 55 -5.57 -1.06 -15.24
CA ILE A 55 -4.95 -0.22 -14.22
C ILE A 55 -4.51 1.06 -14.93
N GLU A 56 -5.22 2.15 -14.67
CA GLU A 56 -4.93 3.48 -15.20
C GLU A 56 -4.62 4.39 -14.01
N PRO A 57 -3.33 4.72 -13.76
CA PRO A 57 -2.94 5.49 -12.57
C PRO A 57 -3.66 6.84 -12.45
N ASP A 58 -3.94 7.51 -13.57
CA ASP A 58 -4.62 8.79 -13.60
C ASP A 58 -6.11 8.71 -13.25
N ALA A 59 -6.71 7.52 -13.38
CA ALA A 59 -8.10 7.26 -13.02
C ALA A 59 -8.29 6.92 -11.52
N ILE A 60 -7.20 6.71 -10.77
CA ILE A 60 -7.24 6.36 -9.33
C ILE A 60 -7.19 7.68 -8.53
N PRO A 61 -8.33 8.13 -7.94
CA PRO A 61 -8.38 9.43 -7.27
C PRO A 61 -7.52 9.50 -6.01
N GLU A 62 -7.31 8.37 -5.32
CA GLU A 62 -6.52 8.27 -4.10
C GLU A 62 -5.07 8.69 -4.35
N LEU A 63 -4.50 8.36 -5.50
CA LEU A 63 -3.12 8.74 -5.86
C LEU A 63 -2.91 10.25 -5.97
N ARG A 64 -3.98 11.03 -6.16
CA ARG A 64 -3.91 12.51 -6.17
C ARG A 64 -3.79 13.10 -4.77
N TYR A 65 -4.43 12.46 -3.77
CA TYR A 65 -4.48 12.96 -2.39
C TYR A 65 -3.36 12.39 -1.51
N MET A 66 -2.88 11.19 -1.81
CA MET A 66 -1.85 10.51 -1.04
C MET A 66 -0.58 11.35 -0.80
N PRO A 67 -0.03 12.10 -1.80
CA PRO A 67 1.12 12.96 -1.55
C PRO A 67 0.85 14.04 -0.50
N ALA A 68 -0.34 14.66 -0.53
CA ALA A 68 -0.71 15.69 0.46
C ALA A 68 -0.91 15.08 1.86
N ILE A 69 -1.53 13.90 1.95
CA ILE A 69 -1.71 13.16 3.22
C ILE A 69 -0.35 12.82 3.82
N LEU A 70 0.56 12.26 3.02
CA LEU A 70 1.90 11.89 3.50
C LEU A 70 2.69 13.15 3.92
N GLY A 71 2.62 14.23 3.12
CA GLY A 71 3.24 15.51 3.46
C GLY A 71 2.72 16.09 4.77
N GLY A 72 1.40 16.05 4.97
CA GLY A 72 0.74 16.47 6.21
C GLY A 72 1.19 15.64 7.43
N LEU A 73 1.29 14.31 7.28
CA LEU A 73 1.81 13.44 8.33
C LEU A 73 3.26 13.75 8.68
N ILE A 74 4.10 14.04 7.69
CA ILE A 74 5.51 14.41 7.92
C ILE A 74 5.60 15.75 8.66
N LEU A 75 4.87 16.77 8.20
CA LEU A 75 4.88 18.10 8.83
C LEU A 75 4.37 18.03 10.27
N THR A 76 3.27 17.32 10.50
CA THR A 76 2.71 17.15 11.84
C THR A 76 3.63 16.32 12.74
N ALA A 77 4.34 15.31 12.23
CA ALA A 77 5.35 14.57 12.97
C ALA A 77 6.48 15.50 13.47
N LEU A 78 6.97 16.40 12.60
CA LEU A 78 8.00 17.37 12.96
C LEU A 78 7.50 18.35 14.04
N LEU A 79 6.25 18.80 13.95
CA LEU A 79 5.63 19.64 14.96
C LEU A 79 5.51 18.91 16.32
N VAL A 80 5.08 17.65 16.31
CA VAL A 80 5.03 16.82 17.54
C VAL A 80 6.41 16.70 18.17
N ALA A 81 7.44 16.43 17.36
CA ALA A 81 8.83 16.33 17.83
C ALA A 81 9.32 17.65 18.42
N ALA A 82 9.01 18.79 17.78
CA ALA A 82 9.42 20.12 18.25
C ALA A 82 8.71 20.53 19.55
N LEU A 83 7.43 20.19 19.71
CA LEU A 83 6.64 20.57 20.88
C LEU A 83 6.93 19.68 22.11
N GLY A 84 7.37 18.45 21.94
CA GLY A 84 7.71 17.51 22.99
C GLY A 84 6.58 17.15 23.96
N ARG A 85 5.31 17.40 23.60
CA ARG A 85 4.15 17.19 24.47
C ARG A 85 3.57 15.80 24.29
N ARG A 86 3.52 15.00 25.36
CA ARG A 86 3.00 13.62 25.35
C ARG A 86 1.58 13.50 24.78
N ALA A 87 0.69 14.41 25.16
CA ALA A 87 -0.70 14.39 24.66
C ALA A 87 -0.76 14.53 23.14
N ILE A 88 0.05 15.40 22.55
CA ILE A 88 0.11 15.62 21.10
C ILE A 88 0.69 14.37 20.40
N LEU A 89 1.71 13.73 21.00
CA LEU A 89 2.26 12.48 20.50
C LEU A 89 1.19 11.38 20.42
N TYR A 90 0.36 11.24 21.45
CA TYR A 90 -0.69 10.22 21.47
C TYR A 90 -1.76 10.47 20.40
N VAL A 91 -2.22 11.73 20.28
CA VAL A 91 -3.19 12.11 19.23
C VAL A 91 -2.60 11.84 17.85
N TRP A 92 -1.34 12.21 17.64
CA TRP A 92 -0.68 11.99 16.36
C TRP A 92 -0.47 10.49 16.05
N ALA A 93 -0.12 9.69 17.06
CA ALA A 93 0.02 8.23 16.90
C ALA A 93 -1.31 7.58 16.48
N VAL A 94 -2.42 8.01 17.07
CA VAL A 94 -3.77 7.55 16.66
C VAL A 94 -4.08 7.97 15.23
N LEU A 95 -3.77 9.22 14.87
CA LEU A 95 -3.96 9.72 13.50
C LEU A 95 -3.12 8.91 12.49
N LEU A 96 -1.85 8.65 12.80
CA LEU A 96 -0.97 7.83 11.96
C LEU A 96 -1.56 6.43 11.75
N ALA A 97 -2.00 5.78 12.82
CA ALA A 97 -2.63 4.46 12.76
C ALA A 97 -3.92 4.49 11.92
N ALA A 98 -4.77 5.50 12.11
CA ALA A 98 -6.01 5.65 11.35
C ALA A 98 -5.75 5.83 9.85
N VAL A 99 -4.78 6.65 9.46
CA VAL A 99 -4.40 6.85 8.05
C VAL A 99 -3.84 5.57 7.44
N GLN A 100 -3.01 4.83 8.16
CA GLN A 100 -2.44 3.57 7.66
C GLN A 100 -3.50 2.48 7.51
N LEU A 101 -4.39 2.33 8.48
CA LEU A 101 -5.51 1.38 8.40
C LEU A 101 -6.49 1.76 7.28
N GLY A 102 -6.77 3.06 7.13
CA GLY A 102 -7.56 3.57 6.01
C GLY A 102 -6.94 3.26 4.67
N GLY A 103 -5.62 3.47 4.50
CA GLY A 103 -4.91 3.14 3.28
C GLY A 103 -4.85 1.63 2.97
N LEU A 104 -4.71 0.78 4.00
CA LEU A 104 -4.79 -0.67 3.81
C LEU A 104 -6.19 -1.14 3.43
N TYR A 105 -7.23 -0.54 4.02
CA TYR A 105 -8.62 -0.81 3.66
C TYR A 105 -8.91 -0.39 2.22
N ASP A 106 -8.46 0.80 1.83
CA ASP A 106 -8.61 1.33 0.48
C ASP A 106 -7.91 0.44 -0.55
N TYR A 107 -6.68 0.02 -0.27
CA TYR A 107 -5.94 -0.92 -1.11
C TYR A 107 -6.64 -2.28 -1.23
N TRP A 108 -7.19 -2.81 -0.12
CA TRP A 108 -7.98 -4.04 -0.14
C TRP A 108 -9.25 -3.86 -0.99
N LYS A 109 -9.96 -2.76 -0.80
CA LYS A 109 -11.18 -2.42 -1.57
C LYS A 109 -10.89 -2.31 -3.05
N TRP A 110 -9.80 -1.62 -3.42
CA TRP A 110 -9.35 -1.53 -4.80
C TRP A 110 -9.09 -2.93 -5.40
N GLY A 111 -8.34 -3.78 -4.69
CA GLY A 111 -8.09 -5.16 -5.13
C GLY A 111 -9.38 -6.00 -5.24
N TYR A 112 -10.34 -5.77 -4.33
CA TYR A 112 -11.66 -6.40 -4.39
C TYR A 112 -12.43 -5.96 -5.63
N ASP A 113 -12.55 -4.67 -5.85
CA ASP A 113 -13.30 -4.11 -6.98
C ASP A 113 -12.71 -4.58 -8.32
N TYR A 114 -11.39 -4.57 -8.47
CA TYR A 114 -10.71 -5.07 -9.66
C TYR A 114 -10.88 -6.57 -9.88
N GLY A 115 -10.91 -7.36 -8.83
CA GLY A 115 -11.01 -8.81 -8.91
C GLY A 115 -12.43 -9.37 -9.02
N HIS A 116 -13.46 -8.56 -8.71
CA HIS A 116 -14.86 -9.01 -8.70
C HIS A 116 -15.73 -8.32 -9.75
N ASN A 117 -15.45 -7.06 -10.10
CA ASN A 117 -16.22 -6.32 -11.10
C ASN A 117 -15.68 -6.63 -12.51
N LEU A 118 -15.92 -7.86 -12.98
CA LEU A 118 -15.44 -8.33 -14.26
C LEU A 118 -16.41 -7.96 -15.38
N ASP A 119 -15.88 -7.42 -16.48
CA ASP A 119 -16.62 -7.24 -17.71
C ASP A 119 -16.68 -8.56 -18.49
N MET A 120 -17.73 -9.33 -18.20
CA MET A 120 -17.95 -10.62 -18.84
C MET A 120 -18.46 -10.50 -20.29
N ASP A 121 -18.81 -9.31 -20.76
CA ASP A 121 -19.24 -9.13 -22.15
C ASP A 121 -18.03 -9.08 -23.08
N THR A 122 -16.98 -8.39 -22.71
CA THR A 122 -15.75 -8.22 -23.49
C THR A 122 -14.65 -9.25 -23.16
N ALA A 123 -14.75 -9.94 -22.02
CA ALA A 123 -13.77 -10.96 -21.62
C ALA A 123 -13.68 -12.10 -22.66
N ILE A 124 -12.44 -12.46 -23.01
CA ILE A 124 -12.16 -13.58 -23.92
C ILE A 124 -12.29 -14.92 -23.15
N ILE A 125 -11.78 -14.95 -21.92
CA ILE A 125 -11.86 -16.11 -21.02
C ILE A 125 -12.97 -15.84 -20.00
N LYS A 126 -14.07 -16.60 -20.08
CA LYS A 126 -15.22 -16.46 -19.20
C LYS A 126 -15.33 -17.70 -18.32
N ILE A 127 -15.02 -17.55 -17.03
CA ILE A 127 -15.18 -18.62 -16.05
C ILE A 127 -16.25 -18.17 -15.05
N PRO A 128 -17.42 -18.84 -15.02
CA PRO A 128 -18.48 -18.49 -14.09
C PRO A 128 -17.99 -18.53 -12.65
N ASP A 129 -18.45 -17.57 -11.83
CA ASP A 129 -18.17 -17.48 -10.39
C ASP A 129 -16.68 -17.35 -10.00
N MET A 130 -15.80 -17.09 -10.98
CA MET A 130 -14.38 -16.86 -10.72
C MET A 130 -14.09 -15.42 -10.29
N THR A 131 -13.22 -15.26 -9.32
CA THR A 131 -12.72 -13.96 -8.87
C THR A 131 -11.21 -13.92 -8.97
N TYR A 132 -10.68 -12.76 -9.38
CA TYR A 132 -9.24 -12.56 -9.62
C TYR A 132 -8.60 -11.61 -8.62
N GLN A 133 -9.20 -11.45 -7.44
CA GLN A 133 -8.65 -10.59 -6.39
C GLN A 133 -7.26 -11.06 -5.96
N PRO A 134 -6.22 -10.21 -6.07
CA PRO A 134 -4.90 -10.50 -5.53
C PRO A 134 -4.94 -10.57 -3.99
N PRO A 135 -4.00 -11.25 -3.34
CA PRO A 135 -3.94 -11.24 -1.88
C PRO A 135 -3.57 -9.83 -1.38
N LEU A 136 -4.07 -9.47 -0.19
CA LEU A 136 -3.62 -8.24 0.47
C LEU A 136 -2.14 -8.33 0.81
N ILE A 137 -1.73 -9.43 1.44
CA ILE A 137 -0.34 -9.75 1.76
C ILE A 137 -0.12 -11.24 1.50
N GLY A 138 1.03 -11.60 0.94
CA GLY A 138 1.41 -12.97 0.68
C GLY A 138 1.22 -13.37 -0.78
N SER A 139 0.95 -14.67 -1.01
CA SER A 139 0.82 -15.25 -2.35
C SER A 139 -0.51 -15.97 -2.50
N LYS A 140 -1.10 -15.86 -3.69
CA LYS A 140 -2.34 -16.55 -4.05
C LYS A 140 -2.23 -17.07 -5.48
N GLN A 141 -2.62 -18.33 -5.67
CA GLN A 141 -2.76 -18.88 -7.01
C GLN A 141 -4.14 -18.53 -7.56
N LEU A 142 -4.16 -17.99 -8.76
CA LEU A 142 -5.33 -17.56 -9.51
C LEU A 142 -5.28 -18.27 -10.87
N LEU A 143 -6.08 -19.33 -11.04
CA LEU A 143 -6.00 -20.21 -12.23
C LEU A 143 -4.58 -20.78 -12.39
N ASN A 144 -3.94 -20.44 -13.52
CA ASN A 144 -2.60 -20.89 -13.90
C ASN A 144 -1.50 -19.84 -13.64
N PHE A 145 -1.82 -18.76 -12.90
CA PHE A 145 -0.84 -17.75 -12.50
C PHE A 145 -0.82 -17.55 -10.98
N THR A 146 0.29 -17.10 -10.49
CA THR A 146 0.50 -16.79 -9.07
C THR A 146 0.68 -15.30 -8.90
N ALA A 147 -0.17 -14.69 -8.07
CA ALA A 147 -0.02 -13.29 -7.65
C ALA A 147 0.61 -13.24 -6.26
N THR A 148 1.61 -12.38 -6.09
CA THR A 148 2.22 -12.09 -4.80
C THR A 148 2.11 -10.60 -4.50
N SER A 149 1.90 -10.26 -3.24
CA SER A 149 1.65 -8.89 -2.80
C SER A 149 2.36 -8.63 -1.48
N TRP A 150 3.28 -7.66 -1.48
CA TRP A 150 4.10 -7.32 -0.31
C TRP A 150 4.37 -5.82 -0.22
N PRO A 151 4.57 -5.29 1.01
CA PRO A 151 5.11 -3.95 1.16
C PRO A 151 6.47 -3.84 0.44
N ALA A 152 6.65 -2.78 -0.34
CA ALA A 152 7.93 -2.44 -0.94
C ALA A 152 8.79 -1.62 0.04
N SER A 153 9.93 -1.11 -0.43
CA SER A 153 10.88 -0.38 0.41
C SER A 153 10.25 0.80 1.19
N GLY A 154 9.40 1.59 0.55
CA GLY A 154 8.67 2.67 1.21
C GLY A 154 7.65 2.16 2.23
N GLY A 155 6.93 1.06 1.91
CA GLY A 155 5.99 0.41 2.83
C GLY A 155 6.69 -0.10 4.09
N TRP A 156 7.83 -0.79 3.94
CA TRP A 156 8.62 -1.23 5.09
C TRP A 156 9.13 -0.07 5.97
N LEU A 157 9.51 1.06 5.35
CA LEU A 157 9.89 2.27 6.11
C LEU A 157 8.70 2.84 6.90
N LEU A 158 7.48 2.77 6.37
CA LEU A 158 6.28 3.15 7.11
C LEU A 158 6.05 2.22 8.31
N VAL A 159 6.20 0.92 8.14
CA VAL A 159 6.09 -0.07 9.23
C VAL A 159 7.12 0.23 10.33
N ILE A 160 8.39 0.41 9.95
CA ILE A 160 9.47 0.75 10.90
C ILE A 160 9.15 2.07 11.63
N GLY A 161 8.71 3.10 10.90
CA GLY A 161 8.30 4.38 11.48
C GLY A 161 7.18 4.22 12.51
N THR A 162 6.19 3.39 12.21
CA THR A 162 5.08 3.10 13.13
C THR A 162 5.55 2.39 14.39
N VAL A 163 6.45 1.43 14.26
CA VAL A 163 7.06 0.75 15.42
C VAL A 163 7.82 1.75 16.30
N LEU A 164 8.61 2.66 15.71
CA LEU A 164 9.34 3.69 16.44
C LEU A 164 8.39 4.65 17.18
N VAL A 165 7.27 5.03 16.56
CA VAL A 165 6.23 5.82 17.22
C VAL A 165 5.62 5.06 18.39
N GLY A 166 5.31 3.76 18.21
CA GLY A 166 4.83 2.90 19.28
C GLY A 166 5.79 2.83 20.46
N VAL A 167 7.10 2.71 20.21
CA VAL A 167 8.15 2.75 21.23
C VAL A 167 8.17 4.09 21.94
N ALA A 168 8.08 5.21 21.22
CA ALA A 168 8.05 6.54 21.80
C ALA A 168 6.82 6.76 22.72
N VAL A 169 5.65 6.30 22.27
CA VAL A 169 4.41 6.29 23.08
C VAL A 169 4.60 5.48 24.35
N TRP A 170 5.11 4.27 24.24
CA TRP A 170 5.35 3.39 25.38
C TRP A 170 6.35 3.98 26.39
N GLN A 171 7.47 4.54 25.92
CA GLN A 171 8.45 5.20 26.77
C GLN A 171 7.85 6.42 27.48
N SER A 172 7.05 7.22 26.78
CA SER A 172 6.41 8.40 27.33
C SER A 172 5.36 8.08 28.40
N ALA A 173 4.77 6.88 28.37
CA ALA A 173 3.79 6.41 29.34
C ALA A 173 4.43 5.90 30.65
N ARG A 174 5.74 5.61 30.66
CA ARG A 174 6.43 5.15 31.88
C ARG A 174 6.48 6.25 32.95
N PRO A 175 6.20 5.95 34.22
CA PRO A 175 6.41 6.89 35.31
C PRO A 175 7.89 7.24 35.38
N ALA A 176 8.20 8.51 35.65
CA ALA A 176 9.55 8.91 35.94
C ALA A 176 10.05 8.14 37.18
N LEU A 177 11.22 7.52 37.08
CA LEU A 177 11.87 6.91 38.26
C LEU A 177 12.07 8.00 39.30
N PRO A 178 11.80 7.74 40.62
CA PRO A 178 12.11 8.69 41.65
C PRO A 178 13.62 9.02 41.61
N SER A 179 13.95 10.32 41.70
CA SER A 179 15.34 10.73 41.74
C SER A 179 16.01 10.09 42.95
N PRO A 180 17.20 9.46 42.84
CA PRO A 180 17.92 8.95 43.96
C PRO A 180 18.46 10.17 44.77
N GLY A 181 17.76 10.55 45.84
CA GLY A 181 18.23 11.61 46.76
C GLY A 181 17.22 12.71 47.08
N ALA A 182 15.97 12.34 47.40
CA ALA A 182 15.09 13.24 48.15
C ALA A 182 14.91 12.69 49.56
#